data_3a2e6d7700810d2820626a48807d49a2
#
_entry.id   3a2e6d7700810d2820626a48807d49a2
#
_cell.length_a   1.000
_cell.length_b   1.000
_cell.length_c   1.000
_cell.angle_alpha   90.00
_cell.angle_beta   90.00
_cell.angle_gamma   90.00
#
_symmetry.space_group_name_H-M   'P 1'
#
loop_
_entity.id
_entity.type
_entity.pdbx_description
1 polymer ?
#
loop_
_entity_poly.entity_id
_entity_poly.type
_entity_poly.pdbx_seq_one_letter_code
_entity_poly.pdbx_strand_id
1 'polypeptide(L)'
;VYVGAFVMLLFILGCFIVKGPLKWAILAATILTVLLSWGKNFLPLTEFFIEYFPMYNKFRTVSSILVVAEFCIPLLAILALKEIITNPRILIEKKRESIISFALTGGISLLFFLFPGLFFNFLSSEEQVFMGEHMEYRDVFYNLELVRESIFTDDALRSFLFILAGSIVLFLFAKGKINKTTLVALCGIIILADMYPVNKRYLNSENFVSAKKLKDPFPMTEIDKQILADPDPNYRVYNLLYDPFNDAITSYRHKSIGGYHAAKLRRYDDLIKYQLSKNNPHVINMLNTKYFILPGENGAAPQVVQNPEAAGNAWFVSEIKWVENAEQEM
;
A
#
# COMPACT_ATOMS: atom_id res chain seq x y z
N VAL A 1 4.19 -2.08 -6.66
CA VAL A 1 4.70 -3.45 -6.93
C VAL A 1 5.84 -3.37 -7.92
N TYR A 2 7.02 -3.90 -7.57
CA TYR A 2 8.20 -3.92 -8.41
C TYR A 2 8.78 -5.33 -8.47
N VAL A 3 8.91 -5.87 -9.66
CA VAL A 3 9.37 -7.27 -9.88
C VAL A 3 10.80 -7.34 -10.42
N GLY A 4 11.44 -6.21 -10.67
CA GLY A 4 12.77 -6.10 -11.26
C GLY A 4 12.74 -5.87 -12.78
N ALA A 5 13.58 -4.95 -13.25
CA ALA A 5 13.62 -4.54 -14.65
C ALA A 5 14.06 -5.69 -15.58
N PHE A 6 15.11 -6.43 -15.19
CA PHE A 6 15.58 -7.59 -15.93
C PHE A 6 14.57 -8.74 -15.91
N VAL A 7 13.83 -8.93 -14.82
CA VAL A 7 12.75 -9.93 -14.72
C VAL A 7 11.64 -9.61 -15.71
N MET A 8 11.30 -8.33 -15.89
CA MET A 8 10.31 -7.90 -16.90
C MET A 8 10.78 -8.21 -18.32
N LEU A 9 12.05 -8.03 -18.64
CA LEU A 9 12.58 -8.46 -19.94
C LEU A 9 12.40 -9.97 -20.15
N LEU A 10 12.75 -10.78 -19.14
CA LEU A 10 12.60 -12.23 -19.21
C LEU A 10 11.12 -12.66 -19.32
N PHE A 11 10.22 -11.95 -18.62
CA PHE A 11 8.78 -12.17 -18.70
C PHE A 11 8.25 -11.92 -20.12
N ILE A 12 8.56 -10.76 -20.71
CA ILE A 12 8.15 -10.44 -22.10
C ILE A 12 8.75 -11.41 -23.10
N LEU A 13 10.02 -11.76 -22.94
CA LEU A 13 10.67 -12.79 -23.77
C LEU A 13 9.99 -14.15 -23.58
N GLY A 14 9.59 -14.50 -22.34
CA GLY A 14 8.85 -15.71 -22.01
C GLY A 14 7.51 -15.83 -22.74
N CYS A 15 6.82 -14.72 -22.97
CA CYS A 15 5.61 -14.69 -23.78
C CYS A 15 5.81 -15.25 -25.20
N PHE A 16 7.01 -15.10 -25.75
CA PHE A 16 7.35 -15.55 -27.10
C PHE A 16 7.98 -16.95 -27.15
N ILE A 17 8.89 -17.26 -26.20
CA ILE A 17 9.71 -18.48 -26.29
C ILE A 17 9.16 -19.66 -25.50
N VAL A 18 8.43 -19.44 -24.39
CA VAL A 18 7.85 -20.51 -23.59
C VAL A 18 6.66 -21.13 -24.34
N LYS A 19 6.59 -22.45 -24.34
CA LYS A 19 5.53 -23.22 -25.01
C LYS A 19 4.59 -23.88 -23.98
N GLY A 20 3.39 -24.25 -24.42
CA GLY A 20 2.43 -24.99 -23.62
C GLY A 20 1.32 -24.15 -22.97
N PRO A 21 0.31 -24.81 -22.39
CA PRO A 21 -0.88 -24.13 -21.87
C PRO A 21 -0.60 -23.30 -20.61
N LEU A 22 0.39 -23.69 -19.81
CA LEU A 22 0.77 -23.00 -18.58
C LEU A 22 1.11 -21.51 -18.84
N LYS A 23 1.80 -21.22 -19.95
CA LYS A 23 2.08 -19.83 -20.35
C LYS A 23 0.82 -18.99 -20.43
N TRP A 24 -0.21 -19.51 -21.11
CA TRP A 24 -1.46 -18.78 -21.31
C TRP A 24 -2.23 -18.56 -20.00
N ALA A 25 -2.21 -19.55 -19.09
CA ALA A 25 -2.79 -19.40 -17.76
C ALA A 25 -2.08 -18.30 -16.94
N ILE A 26 -0.73 -18.28 -16.95
CA ILE A 26 0.07 -17.24 -16.28
C ILE A 26 -0.24 -15.86 -16.87
N LEU A 27 -0.28 -15.75 -18.20
CA LEU A 27 -0.58 -14.47 -18.86
C LEU A 27 -2.00 -13.98 -18.54
N ALA A 28 -2.99 -14.87 -18.63
CA ALA A 28 -4.37 -14.53 -18.31
C ALA A 28 -4.51 -14.06 -16.85
N ALA A 29 -3.89 -14.78 -15.91
CA ALA A 29 -3.88 -14.39 -14.51
C ALA A 29 -3.20 -13.02 -14.28
N THR A 30 -2.04 -12.80 -14.93
CA THR A 30 -1.31 -11.53 -14.83
C THR A 30 -2.15 -10.36 -15.36
N ILE A 31 -2.70 -10.50 -16.58
CA ILE A 31 -3.51 -9.44 -17.21
C ILE A 31 -4.76 -9.16 -16.39
N LEU A 32 -5.50 -10.20 -15.98
CA LEU A 32 -6.71 -10.05 -15.20
C LEU A 32 -6.45 -9.32 -13.87
N THR A 33 -5.41 -9.72 -13.14
CA THR A 33 -5.09 -9.11 -11.84
C THR A 33 -4.59 -7.68 -11.96
N VAL A 34 -3.84 -7.34 -13.02
CA VAL A 34 -3.46 -5.96 -13.32
C VAL A 34 -4.69 -5.11 -13.64
N LEU A 35 -5.60 -5.59 -14.49
CA LEU A 35 -6.83 -4.86 -14.83
C LEU A 35 -7.75 -4.66 -13.62
N LEU A 36 -7.92 -5.68 -12.79
CA LEU A 36 -8.70 -5.58 -11.55
C LEU A 36 -8.08 -4.61 -10.53
N SER A 37 -6.74 -4.52 -10.50
CA SER A 37 -6.06 -3.60 -9.58
C SER A 37 -6.32 -2.12 -9.89
N TRP A 38 -6.75 -1.78 -11.09
CA TRP A 38 -7.08 -0.40 -11.48
C TRP A 38 -8.34 0.13 -10.77
N GLY A 39 -9.21 -0.73 -10.27
CA GLY A 39 -10.39 -0.36 -9.48
C GLY A 39 -11.22 0.73 -10.15
N LYS A 40 -11.35 1.88 -9.49
CA LYS A 40 -12.10 3.04 -10.02
C LYS A 40 -11.63 3.55 -11.38
N ASN A 41 -10.39 3.30 -11.76
CA ASN A 41 -9.84 3.73 -13.05
C ASN A 41 -10.29 2.81 -14.21
N PHE A 42 -10.90 1.65 -13.90
CA PHE A 42 -11.54 0.76 -14.87
C PHE A 42 -12.87 0.23 -14.33
N LEU A 43 -13.81 1.15 -14.12
CA LEU A 43 -15.11 0.90 -13.50
C LEU A 43 -15.91 -0.26 -14.14
N PRO A 44 -16.05 -0.40 -15.47
CA PRO A 44 -16.91 -1.45 -16.04
C PRO A 44 -16.49 -2.87 -15.58
N LEU A 45 -15.19 -3.14 -15.51
CA LEU A 45 -14.69 -4.44 -15.03
C LEU A 45 -14.87 -4.58 -13.52
N THR A 46 -14.60 -3.51 -12.77
CA THR A 46 -14.71 -3.51 -11.31
C THR A 46 -16.15 -3.71 -10.86
N GLU A 47 -17.11 -3.02 -11.48
CA GLU A 47 -18.54 -3.15 -11.20
C GLU A 47 -19.04 -4.56 -11.53
N PHE A 48 -18.65 -5.10 -12.69
CA PHE A 48 -18.96 -6.49 -13.03
C PHE A 48 -18.52 -7.47 -11.93
N PHE A 49 -17.30 -7.33 -11.41
CA PHE A 49 -16.81 -8.20 -10.34
C PHE A 49 -17.51 -7.94 -9.00
N ILE A 50 -17.86 -6.70 -8.67
CA ILE A 50 -18.60 -6.35 -7.45
C ILE A 50 -20.00 -6.96 -7.46
N GLU A 51 -20.69 -6.95 -8.60
CA GLU A 51 -22.05 -7.44 -8.73
C GLU A 51 -22.16 -8.95 -8.87
N TYR A 52 -21.29 -9.55 -9.70
CA TYR A 52 -21.46 -10.95 -10.10
C TYR A 52 -20.47 -11.91 -9.44
N PHE A 53 -19.34 -11.43 -8.90
CA PHE A 53 -18.35 -12.32 -8.33
C PHE A 53 -18.53 -12.47 -6.81
N PRO A 54 -18.75 -13.69 -6.31
CA PRO A 54 -19.01 -13.90 -4.88
C PRO A 54 -17.89 -13.34 -4.00
N MET A 55 -18.25 -12.61 -2.95
CA MET A 55 -17.35 -12.04 -1.96
C MET A 55 -16.36 -10.97 -2.46
N TYR A 56 -16.30 -10.65 -3.74
CA TYR A 56 -15.38 -9.61 -4.23
C TYR A 56 -15.63 -8.24 -3.56
N ASN A 57 -16.88 -7.89 -3.30
CA ASN A 57 -17.31 -6.66 -2.61
C ASN A 57 -16.92 -6.61 -1.12
N LYS A 58 -16.32 -7.67 -0.56
CA LYS A 58 -15.83 -7.69 0.83
C LYS A 58 -14.37 -7.25 0.95
N PHE A 59 -13.64 -7.17 -0.15
CA PHE A 59 -12.26 -6.71 -0.16
C PHE A 59 -12.20 -5.19 -0.23
N ARG A 60 -11.48 -4.58 0.72
CA ARG A 60 -11.34 -3.12 0.80
C ARG A 60 -10.29 -2.57 -0.15
N THR A 61 -9.21 -3.31 -0.41
CA THR A 61 -8.06 -2.84 -1.16
C THR A 61 -7.90 -3.66 -2.44
N VAL A 62 -8.38 -3.12 -3.57
CA VAL A 62 -8.33 -3.81 -4.87
C VAL A 62 -6.92 -4.08 -5.36
N SER A 63 -5.95 -3.21 -5.04
CA SER A 63 -4.55 -3.37 -5.44
C SER A 63 -3.84 -4.56 -4.79
N SER A 64 -4.38 -5.15 -3.71
CA SER A 64 -3.84 -6.36 -3.08
C SER A 64 -3.79 -7.55 -4.03
N ILE A 65 -4.65 -7.58 -5.06
CA ILE A 65 -4.68 -8.65 -6.06
C ILE A 65 -3.40 -8.71 -6.90
N LEU A 66 -2.60 -7.65 -6.92
CA LEU A 66 -1.31 -7.60 -7.64
C LEU A 66 -0.29 -8.62 -7.11
N VAL A 67 -0.48 -9.19 -5.91
CA VAL A 67 0.34 -10.29 -5.40
C VAL A 67 0.37 -11.48 -6.36
N VAL A 68 -0.73 -11.71 -7.10
CA VAL A 68 -0.80 -12.76 -8.13
C VAL A 68 0.10 -12.42 -9.31
N ALA A 69 0.09 -11.15 -9.77
CA ALA A 69 0.99 -10.69 -10.82
C ALA A 69 2.47 -10.74 -10.37
N GLU A 70 2.76 -10.37 -9.10
CA GLU A 70 4.10 -10.48 -8.50
C GLU A 70 4.64 -11.91 -8.49
N PHE A 71 3.78 -12.90 -8.40
CA PHE A 71 4.16 -14.30 -8.51
C PHE A 71 4.25 -14.77 -9.97
N CYS A 72 3.27 -14.42 -10.81
CA CYS A 72 3.15 -14.87 -12.19
C CYS A 72 4.27 -14.33 -13.08
N ILE A 73 4.66 -13.07 -12.92
CA ILE A 73 5.69 -12.46 -13.75
C ILE A 73 7.07 -13.13 -13.55
N PRO A 74 7.60 -13.28 -12.33
CA PRO A 74 8.84 -14.02 -12.12
C PRO A 74 8.74 -15.50 -12.51
N LEU A 75 7.59 -16.14 -12.32
CA LEU A 75 7.41 -17.52 -12.73
C LEU A 75 7.60 -17.70 -14.25
N LEU A 76 6.99 -16.86 -15.08
CA LEU A 76 7.19 -16.93 -16.54
C LEU A 76 8.62 -16.54 -16.93
N ALA A 77 9.24 -15.59 -16.22
CA ALA A 77 10.64 -15.23 -16.41
C ALA A 77 11.60 -16.41 -16.13
N ILE A 78 11.34 -17.18 -15.07
CA ILE A 78 12.12 -18.40 -14.75
C ILE A 78 11.91 -19.46 -15.81
N LEU A 79 10.67 -19.65 -16.30
CA LEU A 79 10.40 -20.58 -17.39
C LEU A 79 11.12 -20.16 -18.68
N ALA A 80 11.17 -18.85 -18.97
CA ALA A 80 11.96 -18.35 -20.11
C ALA A 80 13.46 -18.63 -19.95
N LEU A 81 14.01 -18.39 -18.75
CA LEU A 81 15.41 -18.69 -18.45
C LEU A 81 15.70 -20.21 -18.59
N LYS A 82 14.78 -21.07 -18.15
CA LYS A 82 14.87 -22.53 -18.37
C LYS A 82 14.96 -22.87 -19.85
N GLU A 83 14.09 -22.31 -20.70
CA GLU A 83 14.15 -22.53 -22.14
C GLU A 83 15.48 -22.08 -22.76
N ILE A 84 15.99 -20.92 -22.34
CA ILE A 84 17.30 -20.39 -22.78
C ILE A 84 18.44 -21.31 -22.34
N ILE A 85 18.42 -21.82 -21.11
CA ILE A 85 19.46 -22.77 -20.64
C ILE A 85 19.41 -24.09 -21.39
N THR A 86 18.20 -24.55 -21.74
CA THR A 86 18.02 -25.82 -22.46
C THR A 86 18.41 -25.70 -23.94
N ASN A 87 18.07 -24.59 -24.57
CA ASN A 87 18.46 -24.26 -25.95
C ASN A 87 19.09 -22.87 -26.04
N PRO A 88 20.41 -22.73 -25.85
CA PRO A 88 21.08 -21.41 -25.90
C PRO A 88 20.89 -20.68 -27.25
N ARG A 89 20.70 -21.41 -28.34
CA ARG A 89 20.51 -20.82 -29.66
C ARG A 89 19.15 -20.18 -29.89
N ILE A 90 18.18 -20.42 -28.99
CA ILE A 90 16.81 -19.89 -29.11
C ILE A 90 16.77 -18.37 -29.23
N LEU A 91 17.69 -17.65 -28.57
CA LEU A 91 17.80 -16.19 -28.67
C LEU A 91 18.26 -15.71 -30.05
N ILE A 92 19.03 -16.52 -30.76
CA ILE A 92 19.51 -16.24 -32.11
C ILE A 92 18.44 -16.64 -33.14
N GLU A 93 17.84 -17.79 -32.96
CA GLU A 93 16.75 -18.31 -33.80
C GLU A 93 15.53 -17.39 -33.75
N LYS A 94 15.22 -16.87 -32.53
CA LYS A 94 14.13 -15.94 -32.27
C LYS A 94 14.64 -14.50 -32.06
N LYS A 95 15.53 -14.06 -32.98
CA LYS A 95 16.14 -12.74 -32.93
C LYS A 95 15.11 -11.61 -32.91
N ARG A 96 14.06 -11.73 -33.73
CA ARG A 96 13.01 -10.70 -33.83
C ARG A 96 12.29 -10.54 -32.48
N GLU A 97 11.90 -11.64 -31.86
CA GLU A 97 11.20 -11.67 -30.56
C GLU A 97 12.11 -11.16 -29.44
N SER A 98 13.41 -11.47 -29.48
CA SER A 98 14.39 -10.94 -28.54
C SER A 98 14.55 -9.42 -28.65
N ILE A 99 14.59 -8.89 -29.87
CA ILE A 99 14.65 -7.44 -30.14
C ILE A 99 13.35 -6.77 -29.67
N ILE A 100 12.18 -7.34 -29.97
CA ILE A 100 10.88 -6.81 -29.53
C ILE A 100 10.82 -6.77 -28.01
N SER A 101 11.24 -7.84 -27.32
CA SER A 101 11.26 -7.88 -25.87
C SER A 101 12.16 -6.80 -25.27
N PHE A 102 13.34 -6.58 -25.84
CA PHE A 102 14.23 -5.50 -25.43
C PHE A 102 13.61 -4.12 -25.72
N ALA A 103 13.01 -3.91 -26.88
CA ALA A 103 12.37 -2.64 -27.23
C ALA A 103 11.20 -2.30 -26.31
N LEU A 104 10.36 -3.30 -25.97
CA LEU A 104 9.20 -3.13 -25.08
C LEU A 104 9.59 -2.92 -23.60
N THR A 105 10.82 -3.21 -23.22
CA THR A 105 11.30 -3.01 -21.84
C THR A 105 12.39 -1.94 -21.79
N GLY A 106 13.60 -2.26 -22.23
CA GLY A 106 14.74 -1.33 -22.25
C GLY A 106 14.51 -0.12 -23.16
N GLY A 107 13.90 -0.33 -24.34
CA GLY A 107 13.58 0.77 -25.26
C GLY A 107 12.59 1.77 -24.64
N ILE A 108 11.53 1.29 -24.01
CA ILE A 108 10.55 2.15 -23.30
C ILE A 108 11.22 2.87 -22.11
N SER A 109 12.04 2.16 -21.31
CA SER A 109 12.77 2.78 -20.20
C SER A 109 13.70 3.89 -20.67
N LEU A 110 14.40 3.67 -21.80
CA LEU A 110 15.25 4.69 -22.40
C LEU A 110 14.47 5.90 -22.92
N LEU A 111 13.31 5.68 -23.54
CA LEU A 111 12.41 6.76 -23.97
C LEU A 111 11.91 7.60 -22.79
N PHE A 112 11.55 6.97 -21.69
CA PHE A 112 11.12 7.65 -20.48
C PHE A 112 12.24 8.46 -19.82
N PHE A 113 13.48 7.97 -19.89
CA PHE A 113 14.64 8.71 -19.44
C PHE A 113 14.91 9.95 -20.31
N LEU A 114 14.85 9.80 -21.64
CA LEU A 114 15.20 10.89 -22.57
C LEU A 114 14.09 11.94 -22.71
N PHE A 115 12.84 11.55 -22.57
CA PHE A 115 11.67 12.38 -22.84
C PHE A 115 10.57 12.22 -21.79
N PRO A 116 10.85 12.46 -20.48
CA PRO A 116 9.88 12.20 -19.40
C PRO A 116 8.62 13.04 -19.56
N GLY A 117 8.73 14.33 -19.81
CA GLY A 117 7.61 15.26 -19.96
C GLY A 117 6.74 15.05 -21.21
N LEU A 118 7.18 14.22 -22.18
CA LEU A 118 6.35 13.87 -23.32
C LEU A 118 5.23 12.87 -22.97
N PHE A 119 5.47 12.03 -21.98
CA PHE A 119 4.60 10.92 -21.61
C PHE A 119 3.86 11.14 -20.30
N PHE A 120 4.41 11.94 -19.40
CA PHE A 120 3.89 12.10 -18.05
C PHE A 120 3.84 13.57 -17.64
N ASN A 121 2.80 13.88 -16.88
CA ASN A 121 2.68 15.11 -16.13
C ASN A 121 3.00 14.79 -14.66
N PHE A 122 3.93 15.49 -14.05
CA PHE A 122 4.41 15.23 -12.70
C PHE A 122 3.61 15.95 -11.61
N LEU A 123 2.64 16.78 -12.00
CA LEU A 123 1.61 17.32 -11.13
C LEU A 123 0.25 16.77 -11.51
N SER A 124 -0.56 16.40 -10.53
CA SER A 124 -1.95 16.01 -10.76
C SER A 124 -2.81 17.20 -11.19
N SER A 125 -3.95 16.95 -11.81
CA SER A 125 -4.87 18.02 -12.20
C SER A 125 -5.35 18.84 -11.00
N GLU A 126 -5.56 18.20 -9.84
CA GLU A 126 -5.96 18.86 -8.60
C GLU A 126 -4.85 19.77 -8.07
N GLU A 127 -3.58 19.29 -8.09
CA GLU A 127 -2.41 20.09 -7.69
C GLU A 127 -2.21 21.30 -8.60
N GLN A 128 -2.44 21.17 -9.90
CA GLN A 128 -2.36 22.28 -10.85
C GLN A 128 -3.44 23.35 -10.59
N VAL A 129 -4.68 22.93 -10.34
CA VAL A 129 -5.78 23.84 -9.97
C VAL A 129 -5.45 24.54 -8.66
N PHE A 130 -5.06 23.79 -7.63
CA PHE A 130 -4.69 24.34 -6.34
C PHE A 130 -3.55 25.37 -6.43
N MET A 131 -2.50 25.07 -7.22
CA MET A 131 -1.40 25.99 -7.47
C MET A 131 -1.86 27.28 -8.19
N GLY A 132 -2.86 27.18 -9.08
CA GLY A 132 -3.45 28.32 -9.77
C GLY A 132 -4.24 29.25 -8.84
N GLU A 133 -4.90 28.68 -7.82
CA GLU A 133 -5.69 29.42 -6.83
C GLU A 133 -4.82 29.99 -5.68
N HIS A 134 -3.66 29.38 -5.39
CA HIS A 134 -2.79 29.68 -4.24
C HIS A 134 -1.37 29.95 -4.71
N MET A 135 -1.14 31.16 -5.20
CA MET A 135 0.15 31.57 -5.78
C MET A 135 1.32 31.52 -4.79
N GLU A 136 1.07 31.61 -3.49
CA GLU A 136 2.08 31.49 -2.43
C GLU A 136 2.74 30.10 -2.35
N TYR A 137 2.08 29.05 -2.87
CA TYR A 137 2.64 27.69 -2.89
C TYR A 137 3.30 27.32 -4.23
N ARG A 138 3.36 28.23 -5.18
CA ARG A 138 3.88 27.96 -6.53
C ARG A 138 5.30 27.37 -6.52
N ASP A 139 6.19 27.90 -5.71
CA ASP A 139 7.57 27.42 -5.63
C ASP A 139 7.65 26.01 -5.02
N VAL A 140 6.73 25.68 -4.10
CA VAL A 140 6.64 24.34 -3.50
C VAL A 140 6.22 23.32 -4.56
N PHE A 141 5.19 23.63 -5.35
CA PHE A 141 4.73 22.73 -6.41
C PHE A 141 5.73 22.60 -7.55
N TYR A 142 6.41 23.68 -7.92
CA TYR A 142 7.50 23.63 -8.91
C TYR A 142 8.65 22.71 -8.44
N ASN A 143 9.09 22.85 -7.21
CA ASN A 143 10.12 21.96 -6.64
C ASN A 143 9.62 20.50 -6.55
N LEU A 144 8.35 20.29 -6.21
CA LEU A 144 7.74 18.96 -6.17
C LEU A 144 7.74 18.29 -7.54
N GLU A 145 7.40 19.04 -8.58
CA GLU A 145 7.44 18.58 -9.98
C GLU A 145 8.86 18.15 -10.39
N LEU A 146 9.86 18.99 -10.15
CA LEU A 146 11.26 18.70 -10.43
C LEU A 146 11.77 17.45 -9.70
N VAL A 147 11.42 17.31 -8.43
CA VAL A 147 11.81 16.12 -7.63
C VAL A 147 11.16 14.85 -8.18
N ARG A 148 9.87 14.89 -8.52
CA ARG A 148 9.15 13.74 -9.08
C ARG A 148 9.73 13.35 -10.44
N GLU A 149 10.03 14.31 -11.30
CA GLU A 149 10.67 14.07 -12.59
C GLU A 149 12.07 13.45 -12.43
N SER A 150 12.89 13.98 -11.53
CA SER A 150 14.22 13.43 -11.22
C SER A 150 14.13 11.98 -10.73
N ILE A 151 13.25 11.66 -9.79
CA ILE A 151 13.05 10.28 -9.29
C ILE A 151 12.65 9.35 -10.44
N PHE A 152 11.74 9.80 -11.30
CA PHE A 152 11.25 9.03 -12.43
C PHE A 152 12.36 8.74 -13.45
N THR A 153 13.14 9.76 -13.83
CA THR A 153 14.23 9.64 -14.81
C THR A 153 15.37 8.77 -14.27
N ASP A 154 15.74 8.91 -13.00
CA ASP A 154 16.73 8.06 -12.33
C ASP A 154 16.32 6.59 -12.32
N ASP A 155 15.05 6.29 -12.01
CA ASP A 155 14.52 4.93 -12.02
C ASP A 155 14.39 4.37 -13.45
N ALA A 156 14.08 5.21 -14.43
CA ALA A 156 14.04 4.82 -15.85
C ALA A 156 15.42 4.46 -16.37
N LEU A 157 16.44 5.30 -16.11
CA LEU A 157 17.82 5.02 -16.46
C LEU A 157 18.36 3.75 -15.79
N ARG A 158 18.12 3.62 -14.49
CA ARG A 158 18.49 2.41 -13.73
C ARG A 158 17.88 1.17 -14.36
N SER A 159 16.58 1.19 -14.67
CA SER A 159 15.88 0.06 -15.28
C SER A 159 16.47 -0.29 -16.65
N PHE A 160 16.75 0.71 -17.48
CA PHE A 160 17.43 0.52 -18.76
C PHE A 160 18.79 -0.16 -18.61
N LEU A 161 19.62 0.28 -17.65
CA LEU A 161 20.95 -0.28 -17.42
C LEU A 161 20.89 -1.74 -16.98
N PHE A 162 19.95 -2.12 -16.11
CA PHE A 162 19.78 -3.52 -15.68
C PHE A 162 19.25 -4.41 -16.81
N ILE A 163 18.33 -3.90 -17.65
CA ILE A 163 17.85 -4.61 -18.84
C ILE A 163 18.99 -4.82 -19.84
N LEU A 164 19.80 -3.77 -20.07
CA LEU A 164 20.94 -3.85 -20.96
C LEU A 164 21.98 -4.85 -20.48
N ALA A 165 22.35 -4.79 -19.20
CA ALA A 165 23.29 -5.72 -18.57
C ALA A 165 22.81 -7.18 -18.68
N GLY A 166 21.52 -7.43 -18.34
CA GLY A 166 20.92 -8.74 -18.48
C GLY A 166 20.89 -9.24 -19.93
N SER A 167 20.58 -8.36 -20.89
CA SER A 167 20.60 -8.68 -22.32
C SER A 167 21.99 -9.07 -22.81
N ILE A 168 23.03 -8.36 -22.35
CA ILE A 168 24.43 -8.69 -22.67
C ILE A 168 24.79 -10.08 -22.13
N VAL A 169 24.42 -10.38 -20.88
CA VAL A 169 24.69 -11.69 -20.26
C VAL A 169 23.99 -12.82 -21.03
N LEU A 170 22.72 -12.64 -21.40
CA LEU A 170 21.99 -13.59 -22.21
C LEU A 170 22.62 -13.81 -23.59
N PHE A 171 23.06 -12.72 -24.24
CA PHE A 171 23.73 -12.80 -25.54
C PHE A 171 25.10 -13.50 -25.46
N LEU A 172 25.90 -13.24 -24.43
CA LEU A 172 27.16 -13.95 -24.21
C LEU A 172 26.96 -15.45 -24.01
N PHE A 173 25.90 -15.82 -23.30
CA PHE A 173 25.52 -17.22 -23.15
C PHE A 173 25.09 -17.87 -24.48
N ALA A 174 24.27 -17.18 -25.25
CA ALA A 174 23.83 -17.66 -26.59
C ALA A 174 25.02 -17.84 -27.56
N LYS A 175 26.08 -17.05 -27.39
CA LYS A 175 27.35 -17.18 -28.16
C LYS A 175 28.32 -18.24 -27.60
N GLY A 176 27.93 -18.94 -26.50
CA GLY A 176 28.78 -19.95 -25.86
C GLY A 176 30.01 -19.40 -25.13
N LYS A 177 30.03 -18.09 -24.84
CA LYS A 177 31.16 -17.44 -24.13
C LYS A 177 31.11 -17.61 -22.62
N ILE A 178 29.99 -17.94 -22.05
CA ILE A 178 29.80 -18.25 -20.62
C ILE A 178 29.03 -19.55 -20.47
N ASN A 179 29.28 -20.25 -19.33
CA ASN A 179 28.59 -21.50 -19.02
C ASN A 179 27.30 -21.27 -18.22
N LYS A 180 26.52 -22.34 -17.98
CA LYS A 180 25.22 -22.28 -17.28
C LYS A 180 25.34 -21.70 -15.87
N THR A 181 26.36 -22.11 -15.13
CA THR A 181 26.58 -21.66 -13.74
C THR A 181 26.86 -20.17 -13.70
N THR A 182 27.72 -19.68 -14.60
CA THR A 182 28.03 -18.25 -14.73
C THR A 182 26.81 -17.45 -15.15
N LEU A 183 25.98 -17.96 -16.09
CA LEU A 183 24.73 -17.33 -16.47
C LEU A 183 23.82 -17.13 -15.23
N VAL A 184 23.53 -18.21 -14.51
CA VAL A 184 22.62 -18.17 -13.33
C VAL A 184 23.17 -17.23 -12.25
N ALA A 185 24.49 -17.29 -11.99
CA ALA A 185 25.12 -16.41 -11.01
C ALA A 185 25.00 -14.92 -11.41
N LEU A 186 25.31 -14.59 -12.68
CA LEU A 186 25.20 -13.21 -13.16
C LEU A 186 23.75 -12.70 -13.17
N CYS A 187 22.78 -13.54 -13.60
CA CYS A 187 21.37 -13.18 -13.50
C CYS A 187 20.95 -12.92 -12.05
N GLY A 188 21.38 -13.78 -11.10
CA GLY A 188 21.10 -13.58 -9.68
C GLY A 188 21.70 -12.27 -9.13
N ILE A 189 22.95 -11.95 -9.48
CA ILE A 189 23.60 -10.70 -9.09
C ILE A 189 22.85 -9.49 -9.65
N ILE A 190 22.46 -9.51 -10.94
CA ILE A 190 21.71 -8.42 -11.59
C ILE A 190 20.39 -8.19 -10.86
N ILE A 191 19.63 -9.27 -10.59
CA ILE A 191 18.34 -9.17 -9.90
C ILE A 191 18.52 -8.64 -8.47
N LEU A 192 19.49 -9.13 -7.72
CA LEU A 192 19.76 -8.67 -6.36
C LEU A 192 20.21 -7.21 -6.34
N ALA A 193 21.07 -6.80 -7.26
CA ALA A 193 21.54 -5.42 -7.37
C ALA A 193 20.41 -4.46 -7.75
N ASP A 194 19.46 -4.89 -8.56
CA ASP A 194 18.28 -4.11 -8.93
C ASP A 194 17.25 -4.03 -7.77
N MET A 195 16.92 -5.16 -7.17
CA MET A 195 15.86 -5.25 -6.15
C MET A 195 16.28 -4.68 -4.78
N TYR A 196 17.55 -4.83 -4.39
CA TYR A 196 18.01 -4.44 -3.05
C TYR A 196 17.82 -2.94 -2.75
N PRO A 197 18.25 -1.99 -3.61
CA PRO A 197 18.03 -0.56 -3.37
C PRO A 197 16.55 -0.19 -3.31
N VAL A 198 15.72 -0.82 -4.17
CA VAL A 198 14.27 -0.57 -4.17
C VAL A 198 13.64 -1.04 -2.87
N ASN A 199 13.96 -2.26 -2.41
CA ASN A 199 13.44 -2.78 -1.15
C ASN A 199 13.87 -1.93 0.05
N LYS A 200 15.09 -1.40 0.03
CA LYS A 200 15.62 -0.50 1.08
C LYS A 200 14.86 0.84 1.19
N ARG A 201 14.18 1.29 0.13
CA ARG A 201 13.30 2.48 0.20
C ARG A 201 12.11 2.25 1.14
N TYR A 202 11.60 1.01 1.21
CA TYR A 202 10.41 0.64 1.98
C TYR A 202 10.72 -0.03 3.31
N LEU A 203 11.83 -0.78 3.36
CA LEU A 203 12.25 -1.50 4.57
C LEU A 203 13.74 -1.27 4.81
N ASN A 204 14.04 -0.36 5.73
CA ASN A 204 15.39 0.03 6.10
C ASN A 204 15.58 -0.07 7.63
N SER A 205 16.76 0.31 8.15
CA SER A 205 17.08 0.20 9.57
C SER A 205 16.18 1.01 10.49
N GLU A 206 15.52 2.07 9.98
CA GLU A 206 14.60 2.91 10.76
C GLU A 206 13.28 2.20 11.07
N ASN A 207 12.91 1.21 10.26
CA ASN A 207 11.71 0.41 10.46
C ASN A 207 11.89 -0.67 11.55
N PHE A 208 13.12 -0.88 12.03
CA PHE A 208 13.42 -1.88 13.06
C PHE A 208 13.60 -1.22 14.42
N VAL A 209 12.93 -1.75 15.41
CA VAL A 209 13.07 -1.34 16.81
C VAL A 209 13.72 -2.44 17.64
N SER A 210 14.33 -2.09 18.77
CA SER A 210 14.91 -3.07 19.66
C SER A 210 13.84 -4.02 20.23
N ALA A 211 14.21 -5.28 20.49
CA ALA A 211 13.31 -6.28 21.09
C ALA A 211 12.72 -5.82 22.44
N LYS A 212 13.46 -4.99 23.21
CA LYS A 212 12.97 -4.39 24.45
C LYS A 212 11.80 -3.44 24.21
N LYS A 213 11.88 -2.62 23.15
CA LYS A 213 10.82 -1.69 22.75
C LYS A 213 9.57 -2.41 22.24
N LEU A 214 9.76 -3.59 21.64
CA LEU A 214 8.67 -4.42 21.14
C LEU A 214 7.90 -5.12 22.29
N LYS A 215 8.58 -5.43 23.41
CA LYS A 215 7.94 -6.07 24.58
C LYS A 215 6.97 -5.13 25.31
N ASP A 216 7.25 -3.84 25.33
CA ASP A 216 6.38 -2.81 25.88
C ASP A 216 6.33 -1.61 24.92
N PRO A 217 5.52 -1.74 23.85
CA PRO A 217 5.44 -0.73 22.81
C PRO A 217 4.80 0.58 23.32
N PHE A 218 3.99 0.50 24.37
CA PHE A 218 3.31 1.63 25.00
C PHE A 218 3.55 1.60 26.51
N PRO A 219 4.69 2.17 27.00
CA PRO A 219 5.01 2.21 28.43
C PRO A 219 3.88 2.88 29.22
N MET A 220 3.60 2.33 30.41
CA MET A 220 2.59 2.87 31.29
C MET A 220 2.94 4.28 31.73
N THR A 221 2.04 5.22 31.51
CA THR A 221 2.18 6.62 31.94
C THR A 221 1.58 6.84 33.32
N GLU A 222 1.86 7.98 33.95
CA GLU A 222 1.21 8.35 35.23
C GLU A 222 -0.31 8.52 35.07
N ILE A 223 -0.76 8.97 33.90
CA ILE A 223 -2.17 9.06 33.52
C ILE A 223 -2.81 7.66 33.52
N ASP A 224 -2.17 6.67 32.90
CA ASP A 224 -2.68 5.31 32.90
C ASP A 224 -2.80 4.75 34.30
N LYS A 225 -1.83 5.00 35.18
CA LYS A 225 -1.87 4.59 36.58
C LYS A 225 -3.01 5.23 37.34
N GLN A 226 -3.25 6.53 37.11
CA GLN A 226 -4.34 7.27 37.73
C GLN A 226 -5.71 6.70 37.34
N ILE A 227 -5.92 6.43 36.05
CA ILE A 227 -7.18 5.85 35.55
C ILE A 227 -7.36 4.41 36.03
N LEU A 228 -6.30 3.60 36.01
CA LEU A 228 -6.33 2.20 36.43
C LEU A 228 -6.47 2.02 37.95
N ALA A 229 -6.29 3.06 38.74
CA ALA A 229 -6.55 3.05 40.18
C ALA A 229 -8.05 3.05 40.52
N ASP A 230 -8.94 3.31 39.55
CA ASP A 230 -10.38 3.20 39.71
C ASP A 230 -10.77 1.72 39.90
N PRO A 231 -11.44 1.36 41.00
CA PRO A 231 -11.88 -0.01 41.26
C PRO A 231 -13.01 -0.48 40.34
N ASP A 232 -13.73 0.43 39.69
CA ASP A 232 -14.77 0.11 38.73
C ASP A 232 -14.14 -0.36 37.41
N PRO A 233 -14.34 -1.62 36.97
CA PRO A 233 -13.75 -2.09 35.70
C PRO A 233 -14.58 -1.70 34.48
N ASN A 234 -15.73 -1.06 34.63
CA ASN A 234 -16.74 -0.91 33.59
C ASN A 234 -16.92 0.53 33.10
N TYR A 235 -15.82 1.23 32.83
CA TYR A 235 -15.84 2.55 32.22
C TYR A 235 -15.13 2.55 30.89
N ARG A 236 -15.31 3.62 30.11
CA ARG A 236 -14.54 3.90 28.90
C ARG A 236 -13.75 5.20 29.03
N VAL A 237 -12.68 5.27 28.22
CA VAL A 237 -11.76 6.40 28.17
C VAL A 237 -11.83 7.03 26.77
N TYR A 238 -11.93 8.36 26.73
CA TYR A 238 -11.82 9.16 25.53
C TYR A 238 -10.50 9.93 25.54
N ASN A 239 -9.55 9.46 24.76
CA ASN A 239 -8.22 10.08 24.67
C ASN A 239 -8.18 11.05 23.50
N LEU A 240 -8.01 12.34 23.78
CA LEU A 240 -7.95 13.41 22.78
C LEU A 240 -6.51 13.85 22.47
N LEU A 241 -5.49 13.12 22.97
CA LEU A 241 -4.09 13.33 22.58
C LEU A 241 -3.78 12.76 21.20
N TYR A 242 -4.55 11.78 20.77
CA TYR A 242 -4.40 11.08 19.50
C TYR A 242 -5.74 11.09 18.76
N ASP A 243 -5.76 10.61 17.50
CA ASP A 243 -7.03 10.38 16.84
C ASP A 243 -7.72 9.15 17.47
N PRO A 244 -8.77 9.35 18.25
CA PRO A 244 -9.36 8.28 19.06
C PRO A 244 -9.98 7.15 18.25
N PHE A 245 -10.19 7.35 16.94
CA PHE A 245 -10.84 6.39 16.04
C PHE A 245 -9.89 5.70 15.07
N ASN A 246 -8.65 6.19 14.96
CA ASN A 246 -7.64 5.68 14.03
C ASN A 246 -6.36 5.19 14.71
N ASP A 247 -6.25 5.23 16.04
CA ASP A 247 -5.13 4.66 16.78
C ASP A 247 -5.55 3.54 17.73
N ALA A 248 -4.58 2.77 18.24
CA ALA A 248 -4.78 1.67 19.17
C ALA A 248 -4.11 1.90 20.54
N ILE A 249 -3.47 3.06 20.77
CA ILE A 249 -2.68 3.35 21.97
C ILE A 249 -3.55 3.26 23.21
N THR A 250 -4.69 3.94 23.20
CA THR A 250 -5.63 3.95 24.31
C THR A 250 -6.20 2.54 24.60
N SER A 251 -6.52 1.80 23.54
CA SER A 251 -7.09 0.45 23.65
C SER A 251 -6.11 -0.58 24.21
N TYR A 252 -4.82 -0.28 24.25
CA TYR A 252 -3.81 -1.17 24.80
C TYR A 252 -3.95 -1.34 26.33
N ARG A 253 -4.41 -0.31 27.04
CA ARG A 253 -4.53 -0.31 28.49
C ARG A 253 -5.95 -0.04 29.01
N HIS A 254 -6.79 0.61 28.23
CA HIS A 254 -8.11 1.07 28.64
C HIS A 254 -9.19 0.64 27.65
N LYS A 255 -10.42 0.56 28.12
CA LYS A 255 -11.59 0.43 27.24
C LYS A 255 -11.84 1.77 26.55
N SER A 256 -11.30 1.95 25.32
CA SER A 256 -11.50 3.15 24.53
C SER A 256 -12.92 3.24 23.97
N ILE A 257 -13.46 4.46 23.80
CA ILE A 257 -14.67 4.68 22.99
C ILE A 257 -14.42 4.55 21.49
N GLY A 258 -13.16 4.47 21.07
CA GLY A 258 -12.74 4.37 19.69
C GLY A 258 -11.84 3.17 19.46
N GLY A 259 -10.70 3.46 18.86
CA GLY A 259 -9.69 2.50 18.44
C GLY A 259 -9.78 2.17 16.95
N TYR A 260 -8.64 1.81 16.37
CA TYR A 260 -8.60 1.35 14.98
C TYR A 260 -9.12 -0.09 14.88
N HIS A 261 -10.11 -0.31 14.04
CA HIS A 261 -10.61 -1.63 13.72
C HIS A 261 -11.03 -1.72 12.24
N ALA A 262 -10.43 -2.63 11.49
CA ALA A 262 -10.70 -2.79 10.06
C ALA A 262 -12.13 -3.28 9.75
N ALA A 263 -12.72 -4.07 10.65
CA ALA A 263 -14.08 -4.60 10.54
C ALA A 263 -15.03 -3.95 11.56
N LYS A 264 -15.04 -2.63 11.63
CA LYS A 264 -15.91 -1.85 12.52
C LYS A 264 -17.39 -2.13 12.20
N LEU A 265 -18.22 -2.27 13.22
CA LEU A 265 -19.68 -2.40 13.05
C LEU A 265 -20.23 -1.12 12.40
N ARG A 266 -21.04 -1.26 11.37
CA ARG A 266 -21.59 -0.13 10.63
C ARG A 266 -22.33 0.85 11.54
N ARG A 267 -23.19 0.37 12.43
CA ARG A 267 -23.90 1.24 13.40
C ARG A 267 -22.96 2.06 14.27
N TYR A 268 -21.83 1.45 14.68
CA TYR A 268 -20.84 2.18 15.47
C TYR A 268 -20.04 3.18 14.61
N ASP A 269 -19.77 2.86 13.36
CA ASP A 269 -19.15 3.79 12.41
C ASP A 269 -20.06 5.00 12.12
N ASP A 270 -21.36 4.76 11.95
CA ASP A 270 -22.36 5.82 11.81
C ASP A 270 -22.44 6.69 13.08
N LEU A 271 -22.41 6.07 14.27
CA LEU A 271 -22.36 6.79 15.54
C LEU A 271 -21.10 7.68 15.66
N ILE A 272 -19.94 7.17 15.26
CA ILE A 272 -18.71 7.96 15.20
C ILE A 272 -18.89 9.14 14.25
N LYS A 273 -19.32 8.89 13.04
CA LYS A 273 -19.41 9.89 11.96
C LYS A 273 -20.40 11.01 12.25
N TYR A 274 -21.56 10.66 12.82
CA TYR A 274 -22.65 11.63 12.96
C TYR A 274 -22.79 12.23 14.35
N GLN A 275 -22.24 11.59 15.38
CA GLN A 275 -22.39 12.01 16.77
C GLN A 275 -21.07 12.25 17.49
N LEU A 276 -20.18 11.26 17.53
CA LEU A 276 -18.93 11.38 18.32
C LEU A 276 -17.95 12.37 17.69
N SER A 277 -17.87 12.45 16.36
CA SER A 277 -17.05 13.46 15.65
C SER A 277 -17.52 14.90 15.90
N LYS A 278 -18.77 15.07 16.33
CA LYS A 278 -19.36 16.37 16.73
C LYS A 278 -19.30 16.57 18.25
N ASN A 279 -18.62 15.68 18.98
CA ASN A 279 -18.51 15.70 20.44
C ASN A 279 -19.87 15.79 21.16
N ASN A 280 -20.88 15.03 20.65
CA ASN A 280 -22.20 15.00 21.29
C ASN A 280 -22.10 14.43 22.72
N PRO A 281 -22.34 15.26 23.78
CA PRO A 281 -22.12 14.84 25.17
C PRO A 281 -23.09 13.74 25.60
N HIS A 282 -24.31 13.71 25.07
CA HIS A 282 -25.30 12.68 25.42
C HIS A 282 -24.84 11.31 24.96
N VAL A 283 -24.27 11.21 23.76
CA VAL A 283 -23.75 9.94 23.23
C VAL A 283 -22.47 9.52 23.97
N ILE A 284 -21.60 10.45 24.29
CA ILE A 284 -20.39 10.21 25.10
C ILE A 284 -20.79 9.66 26.48
N ASN A 285 -21.78 10.27 27.14
CA ASN A 285 -22.30 9.83 28.44
C ASN A 285 -22.97 8.47 28.35
N MET A 286 -23.78 8.23 27.32
CA MET A 286 -24.43 6.95 27.01
C MET A 286 -23.40 5.81 26.84
N LEU A 287 -22.24 6.10 26.23
CA LEU A 287 -21.15 5.14 26.07
C LEU A 287 -20.36 4.88 27.36
N ASN A 288 -20.79 5.42 28.50
CA ASN A 288 -20.12 5.33 29.80
C ASN A 288 -18.68 5.82 29.76
N THR A 289 -18.45 6.97 29.10
CA THR A 289 -17.14 7.60 29.03
C THR A 289 -16.88 8.33 30.34
N LYS A 290 -16.17 7.69 31.24
CA LYS A 290 -15.90 8.20 32.61
C LYS A 290 -14.66 9.09 32.66
N TYR A 291 -13.70 8.88 31.74
CA TYR A 291 -12.44 9.62 31.72
C TYR A 291 -12.14 10.23 30.36
N PHE A 292 -11.73 11.50 30.38
CA PHE A 292 -11.11 12.18 29.24
C PHE A 292 -9.63 12.35 29.51
N ILE A 293 -8.80 12.09 28.50
CA ILE A 293 -7.39 12.46 28.50
C ILE A 293 -7.25 13.64 27.57
N LEU A 294 -6.90 14.81 28.13
CA LEU A 294 -6.81 16.09 27.42
C LEU A 294 -5.35 16.52 27.29
N PRO A 295 -4.97 17.22 26.20
CA PRO A 295 -3.68 17.88 26.12
C PRO A 295 -3.56 18.96 27.22
N GLY A 296 -2.38 19.08 27.80
CA GLY A 296 -2.09 20.17 28.74
C GLY A 296 -2.05 21.52 28.03
N GLU A 297 -2.50 22.57 28.70
CA GLU A 297 -2.43 23.93 28.18
C GLU A 297 -0.97 24.39 28.06
N ASN A 298 -0.65 25.14 27.00
CA ASN A 298 0.67 25.72 26.73
C ASN A 298 1.86 24.74 26.80
N GLY A 299 1.66 23.48 26.41
CA GLY A 299 2.72 22.45 26.43
C GLY A 299 2.93 21.79 27.80
N ALA A 300 2.03 21.99 28.76
CA ALA A 300 2.03 21.28 30.03
C ALA A 300 1.74 19.77 29.83
N ALA A 301 1.98 18.97 30.86
CA ALA A 301 1.67 17.56 30.83
C ALA A 301 0.17 17.32 30.57
N PRO A 302 -0.19 16.24 29.86
CA PRO A 302 -1.58 15.86 29.64
C PRO A 302 -2.33 15.67 30.97
N GLN A 303 -3.65 15.89 30.95
CA GLN A 303 -4.51 15.85 32.13
C GLN A 303 -5.61 14.84 31.99
N VAL A 304 -6.00 14.21 33.12
CA VAL A 304 -7.18 13.37 33.22
C VAL A 304 -8.32 14.16 33.81
N VAL A 305 -9.44 14.19 33.12
CA VAL A 305 -10.69 14.79 33.60
C VAL A 305 -11.73 13.70 33.76
N GLN A 306 -12.34 13.63 34.93
CA GLN A 306 -13.45 12.70 35.20
C GLN A 306 -14.76 13.31 34.70
N ASN A 307 -15.57 12.52 34.01
CA ASN A 307 -16.92 12.88 33.59
C ASN A 307 -17.94 12.40 34.62
N PRO A 308 -18.56 13.29 35.40
CA PRO A 308 -19.55 12.94 36.39
C PRO A 308 -20.89 12.50 35.77
N GLU A 309 -21.11 12.81 34.48
CA GLU A 309 -22.37 12.52 33.78
C GLU A 309 -22.33 11.20 33.01
N ALA A 310 -21.27 10.41 33.15
CA ALA A 310 -21.21 9.08 32.53
C ALA A 310 -22.38 8.21 33.02
N ALA A 311 -23.19 7.67 32.10
CA ALA A 311 -24.46 7.03 32.42
C ALA A 311 -24.33 5.65 33.10
N GLY A 312 -23.10 5.13 33.28
CA GLY A 312 -22.86 3.83 33.86
C GLY A 312 -23.13 2.68 32.87
N ASN A 313 -23.26 1.47 33.39
CA ASN A 313 -23.45 0.26 32.59
C ASN A 313 -24.89 0.05 32.12
N ALA A 314 -25.86 0.65 32.82
CA ALA A 314 -27.27 0.58 32.46
C ALA A 314 -28.01 1.79 33.09
N TRP A 315 -29.02 2.26 32.39
CA TRP A 315 -29.89 3.35 32.85
C TRP A 315 -31.31 3.13 32.37
N PHE A 316 -32.27 3.71 33.07
CA PHE A 316 -33.66 3.71 32.67
C PHE A 316 -33.94 4.87 31.72
N VAL A 317 -34.78 4.64 30.73
CA VAL A 317 -35.28 5.66 29.83
C VAL A 317 -36.71 6.02 30.18
N SER A 318 -37.08 7.29 30.08
CA SER A 318 -38.43 7.76 30.34
C SER A 318 -39.37 7.55 29.16
N GLU A 319 -38.81 7.51 27.95
CA GLU A 319 -39.60 7.39 26.73
C GLU A 319 -38.77 6.63 25.67
N ILE A 320 -39.47 5.87 24.83
CA ILE A 320 -38.88 5.19 23.64
C ILE A 320 -39.66 5.68 22.42
N LYS A 321 -38.94 6.33 21.53
CA LYS A 321 -39.45 6.74 20.20
C LYS A 321 -39.04 5.72 19.15
N TRP A 322 -40.03 5.06 18.57
CA TRP A 322 -39.81 4.15 17.45
C TRP A 322 -39.65 4.91 16.16
N VAL A 323 -38.65 4.54 15.35
CA VAL A 323 -38.34 5.16 14.05
C VAL A 323 -38.26 4.07 12.98
N GLU A 324 -38.50 4.45 11.72
CA GLU A 324 -38.62 3.49 10.61
C GLU A 324 -37.28 3.14 9.95
N ASN A 325 -36.27 4.00 10.07
CA ASN A 325 -34.99 3.83 9.41
C ASN A 325 -33.83 4.42 10.22
N ALA A 326 -32.60 4.05 9.82
CA ALA A 326 -31.37 4.46 10.50
C ALA A 326 -31.10 5.98 10.42
N GLU A 327 -31.62 6.67 9.42
CA GLU A 327 -31.47 8.12 9.27
C GLU A 327 -32.28 8.88 10.33
N GLN A 328 -33.45 8.36 10.68
CA GLN A 328 -34.29 8.91 11.76
C GLN A 328 -33.78 8.51 13.16
N GLU A 329 -33.00 7.43 13.25
CA GLU A 329 -32.35 6.98 14.49
C GLU A 329 -31.18 7.90 14.88
N MET A 330 -30.47 8.50 13.90
CA MET A 330 -29.31 9.37 14.07
C MET A 330 -29.68 10.84 14.19
#